data_22fb27b9d6c3faf3e2b6cf778a3a2ce7
#
_entry.id   22fb27b9d6c3faf3e2b6cf778a3a2ce7
#
_cell.length_a   1.000
_cell.length_b   1.000
_cell.length_c   1.000
_cell.angle_alpha   90.00
_cell.angle_beta   90.00
_cell.angle_gamma   90.00
#
_symmetry.space_group_name_H-M   'P 1'
#
loop_
_entity.id
_entity.type
_entity.pdbx_description
1 polymer ?
#
loop_
_entity_poly.entity_id
_entity_poly.type
_entity_poly.pdbx_seq_one_letter_code
_entity_poly.pdbx_strand_id
1 'polypeptide(L)'
;MTNKLFEGGSMPGVGPIHINEIEPTLDALEKVLGINLKDNVLGSVGKKEFSGDIDVAVQVAPEDIPQLVKKIEASPLVLDMAKSSVIMTKVKIVDYDQSKQTTKPRTGFVQIDFMPGDPGWMKTYYHSPSQEESKYKGVFRNLMIATICAMLDRKSSEEKIDDGRPVEVERWMWSPSDGLVRVKRTPAPRKDGKGFTKKNVDVRIQEPIKDPSAIAKALKLNTAKDLNSYESLKAAIEQNYPQDMVDKILASFAKNGTVRDIGVPDDIPVEEPKTESLADKQLNRIKELLK
;
A
#
# COMPACT_ATOMS: atom_id res chain seq x y z
N MET A 1 8.88 22.04 3.69
CA MET A 1 7.43 21.86 3.94
C MET A 1 7.21 20.37 4.14
N THR A 2 7.00 19.96 5.39
CA THR A 2 6.76 18.55 5.75
C THR A 2 5.37 18.18 5.29
N ASN A 3 5.26 17.34 4.26
CA ASN A 3 4.02 16.64 3.94
C ASN A 3 3.67 15.74 5.13
N LYS A 4 2.85 16.25 6.05
CA LYS A 4 2.15 15.41 7.00
C LYS A 4 1.25 14.49 6.19
N LEU A 5 1.56 13.21 6.13
CA LEU A 5 0.61 12.17 5.74
C LEU A 5 -0.56 12.27 6.71
N PHE A 6 -1.66 12.83 6.22
CA PHE A 6 -2.87 12.98 7.01
C PHE A 6 -3.46 11.58 7.25
N GLU A 7 -3.49 11.16 8.50
CA GLU A 7 -4.40 10.09 8.91
C GLU A 7 -5.83 10.64 8.82
N GLY A 8 -6.55 10.26 7.79
CA GLY A 8 -7.87 10.76 7.45
C GLY A 8 -7.86 11.39 6.06
N GLY A 9 -8.93 11.22 5.32
CA GLY A 9 -9.06 11.52 3.91
C GLY A 9 -8.34 12.77 3.40
N SER A 10 -7.78 12.67 2.22
CA SER A 10 -7.01 13.76 1.58
C SER A 10 -7.90 14.83 0.98
N MET A 11 -9.22 14.60 0.88
CA MET A 11 -10.18 15.55 0.30
C MET A 11 -10.46 16.72 1.25
N PRO A 12 -10.61 17.95 0.73
CA PRO A 12 -10.92 19.10 1.57
C PRO A 12 -12.27 18.98 2.27
N GLY A 13 -12.31 19.33 3.57
CA GLY A 13 -13.54 19.41 4.34
C GLY A 13 -14.19 18.06 4.69
N VAL A 14 -13.42 16.98 4.67
CA VAL A 14 -13.79 15.69 5.27
C VAL A 14 -13.23 15.60 6.68
N GLY A 15 -13.83 14.75 7.51
CA GLY A 15 -13.37 14.44 8.86
C GLY A 15 -13.59 12.97 9.18
N PRO A 16 -13.17 12.52 10.38
CA PRO A 16 -13.34 11.14 10.78
C PRO A 16 -14.81 10.76 11.00
N ILE A 17 -15.13 9.50 10.72
CA ILE A 17 -16.43 8.89 10.96
C ILE A 17 -16.38 8.00 12.21
N HIS A 18 -17.41 8.09 13.05
CA HIS A 18 -17.55 7.23 14.21
C HIS A 18 -18.05 5.84 13.82
N ILE A 19 -17.63 4.80 14.54
CA ILE A 19 -17.95 3.41 14.23
C ILE A 19 -19.47 3.16 14.05
N ASN A 20 -20.34 3.79 14.87
CA ASN A 20 -21.79 3.64 14.77
C ASN A 20 -22.41 4.38 13.56
N GLU A 21 -21.67 5.23 12.88
CA GLU A 21 -22.12 6.01 11.72
C GLU A 21 -21.72 5.33 10.39
N ILE A 22 -20.78 4.35 10.43
CA ILE A 22 -20.26 3.67 9.24
C ILE A 22 -21.37 2.91 8.54
N GLU A 23 -22.03 1.98 9.26
CA GLU A 23 -23.07 1.12 8.69
C GLU A 23 -24.25 1.92 8.11
N PRO A 24 -24.86 2.91 8.83
CA PRO A 24 -25.94 3.73 8.26
C PRO A 24 -25.51 4.50 7.00
N THR A 25 -24.27 5.00 6.97
CA THR A 25 -23.75 5.72 5.80
C THR A 25 -23.56 4.82 4.59
N LEU A 26 -22.99 3.63 4.80
CA LEU A 26 -22.81 2.66 3.71
C LEU A 26 -24.15 2.10 3.23
N ASP A 27 -25.12 1.81 4.12
CA ASP A 27 -26.49 1.38 3.76
C ASP A 27 -27.20 2.40 2.86
N ALA A 28 -27.09 3.69 3.18
CA ALA A 28 -27.70 4.72 2.38
C ALA A 28 -27.05 4.81 0.98
N LEU A 29 -25.74 4.64 0.90
CA LEU A 29 -25.02 4.61 -0.39
C LEU A 29 -25.37 3.33 -1.19
N GLU A 30 -25.42 2.17 -0.56
CA GLU A 30 -25.80 0.92 -1.23
C GLU A 30 -27.17 1.01 -1.89
N LYS A 31 -28.15 1.60 -1.18
CA LYS A 31 -29.51 1.81 -1.72
C LYS A 31 -29.52 2.71 -2.97
N VAL A 32 -28.67 3.75 -3.00
CA VAL A 32 -28.58 4.66 -4.12
C VAL A 32 -27.80 4.06 -5.29
N LEU A 33 -26.68 3.39 -4.99
CA LEU A 33 -25.75 2.91 -6.01
C LEU A 33 -26.14 1.52 -6.56
N GLY A 34 -26.89 0.73 -5.77
CA GLY A 34 -27.26 -0.64 -6.12
C GLY A 34 -26.06 -1.60 -6.13
N ILE A 35 -25.08 -1.37 -5.27
CA ILE A 35 -23.88 -2.20 -5.12
C ILE A 35 -23.64 -2.51 -3.65
N ASN A 36 -23.03 -3.67 -3.35
CA ASN A 36 -22.67 -4.04 -2.00
C ASN A 36 -21.38 -3.34 -1.57
N LEU A 37 -21.44 -2.56 -0.49
CA LEU A 37 -20.31 -1.83 0.09
C LEU A 37 -19.91 -2.36 1.46
N LYS A 38 -20.90 -2.64 2.34
CA LYS A 38 -20.66 -3.04 3.73
C LYS A 38 -19.80 -4.30 3.84
N ASP A 39 -20.15 -5.32 3.07
CA ASP A 39 -19.37 -6.55 3.07
C ASP A 39 -18.02 -6.40 2.40
N ASN A 40 -17.73 -5.28 1.73
CA ASN A 40 -16.53 -5.05 0.94
C ASN A 40 -15.64 -3.95 1.52
N VAL A 41 -15.85 -3.58 2.77
CA VAL A 41 -14.97 -2.65 3.51
C VAL A 41 -13.58 -3.25 3.67
N LEU A 42 -12.55 -2.42 3.50
CA LEU A 42 -11.15 -2.78 3.50
C LEU A 42 -10.38 -2.17 4.69
N GLY A 43 -9.19 -2.68 4.93
CA GLY A 43 -8.24 -2.07 5.83
C GLY A 43 -8.63 -2.08 7.30
N SER A 44 -8.53 -0.91 7.95
CA SER A 44 -8.73 -0.72 9.39
C SER A 44 -10.07 -0.06 9.74
N VAL A 45 -10.95 0.10 8.77
CA VAL A 45 -12.26 0.73 8.97
C VAL A 45 -13.07 -0.03 10.02
N GLY A 46 -13.64 0.70 10.99
CA GLY A 46 -14.46 0.12 12.06
C GLY A 46 -13.68 -0.67 13.13
N LYS A 47 -12.35 -0.74 13.07
CA LYS A 47 -11.50 -1.39 14.09
C LYS A 47 -11.15 -0.47 15.27
N LYS A 48 -11.47 0.80 15.15
CA LYS A 48 -11.33 1.83 16.19
C LYS A 48 -12.61 2.63 16.28
N GLU A 49 -12.77 3.37 17.37
CA GLU A 49 -13.92 4.26 17.58
C GLU A 49 -14.13 5.24 16.41
N PHE A 50 -13.03 5.75 15.85
CA PHE A 50 -13.06 6.64 14.68
C PHE A 50 -12.16 6.09 13.55
N SER A 51 -12.71 6.10 12.34
CA SER A 51 -11.97 5.87 11.09
C SER A 51 -11.78 7.19 10.36
N GLY A 52 -10.59 7.42 9.78
CA GLY A 52 -10.28 8.65 9.06
C GLY A 52 -10.98 8.74 7.70
N ASP A 53 -11.10 7.60 7.05
CA ASP A 53 -11.71 7.38 5.74
C ASP A 53 -12.33 5.97 5.71
N ILE A 54 -13.02 5.64 4.62
CA ILE A 54 -13.59 4.33 4.37
C ILE A 54 -13.13 3.85 3.00
N ASP A 55 -12.29 2.81 2.98
CA ASP A 55 -11.93 2.09 1.75
C ASP A 55 -12.93 0.97 1.49
N VAL A 56 -13.47 0.89 0.26
CA VAL A 56 -14.40 -0.18 -0.15
C VAL A 56 -13.98 -0.77 -1.48
N ALA A 57 -13.92 -2.10 -1.55
CA ALA A 57 -13.71 -2.80 -2.81
C ALA A 57 -15.01 -2.85 -3.61
N VAL A 58 -14.93 -2.57 -4.91
CA VAL A 58 -16.08 -2.64 -5.81
C VAL A 58 -15.78 -3.58 -6.96
N GLN A 59 -16.55 -4.67 -7.03
CA GLN A 59 -16.44 -5.61 -8.14
C GLN A 59 -17.12 -5.01 -9.37
N VAL A 60 -16.30 -4.49 -10.28
CA VAL A 60 -16.76 -3.86 -11.53
C VAL A 60 -15.76 -4.17 -12.64
N ALA A 61 -16.26 -4.48 -13.82
CA ALA A 61 -15.39 -4.65 -14.98
C ALA A 61 -14.78 -3.31 -15.40
N PRO A 62 -13.56 -3.28 -15.95
CA PRO A 62 -12.90 -2.03 -16.34
C PRO A 62 -13.73 -1.15 -17.27
N GLU A 63 -14.47 -1.75 -18.19
CA GLU A 63 -15.39 -1.11 -19.13
C GLU A 63 -16.61 -0.46 -18.45
N ASP A 64 -17.01 -0.95 -17.27
CA ASP A 64 -18.16 -0.44 -16.51
C ASP A 64 -17.78 0.63 -15.49
N ILE A 65 -16.50 0.88 -15.26
CA ILE A 65 -16.02 1.94 -14.34
C ILE A 65 -16.62 3.31 -14.70
N PRO A 66 -16.70 3.74 -15.97
CA PRO A 66 -17.33 5.01 -16.31
C PRO A 66 -18.82 5.10 -15.91
N GLN A 67 -19.53 3.99 -15.94
CA GLN A 67 -20.94 3.93 -15.52
C GLN A 67 -21.05 4.00 -13.99
N LEU A 68 -20.18 3.31 -13.26
CA LEU A 68 -20.08 3.41 -11.81
C LEU A 68 -19.80 4.86 -11.38
N VAL A 69 -18.83 5.52 -12.01
CA VAL A 69 -18.51 6.94 -11.75
C VAL A 69 -19.72 7.84 -11.90
N LYS A 70 -20.50 7.70 -12.99
CA LYS A 70 -21.72 8.47 -13.20
C LYS A 70 -22.77 8.22 -12.11
N LYS A 71 -22.93 6.98 -11.66
CA LYS A 71 -23.87 6.66 -10.56
C LYS A 71 -23.43 7.29 -9.24
N ILE A 72 -22.14 7.25 -8.94
CA ILE A 72 -21.57 7.87 -7.73
C ILE A 72 -21.79 9.39 -7.78
N GLU A 73 -21.45 10.03 -8.90
CA GLU A 73 -21.60 11.47 -9.12
C GLU A 73 -23.05 11.96 -9.02
N ALA A 74 -23.99 11.14 -9.47
CA ALA A 74 -25.42 11.44 -9.37
C ALA A 74 -26.04 11.19 -7.98
N SER A 75 -25.28 10.63 -7.03
CA SER A 75 -25.78 10.35 -5.68
C SER A 75 -25.96 11.64 -4.87
N PRO A 76 -27.12 11.86 -4.24
CA PRO A 76 -27.36 13.04 -3.40
C PRO A 76 -26.51 13.05 -2.11
N LEU A 77 -25.86 11.93 -1.78
CA LEU A 77 -24.98 11.82 -0.63
C LEU A 77 -23.53 12.22 -0.96
N VAL A 78 -23.15 12.25 -2.24
CA VAL A 78 -21.81 12.60 -2.70
C VAL A 78 -21.75 14.08 -3.04
N LEU A 79 -20.88 14.82 -2.37
CA LEU A 79 -20.74 16.27 -2.55
C LEU A 79 -19.59 16.64 -3.47
N ASP A 80 -18.56 15.80 -3.51
CA ASP A 80 -17.37 16.04 -4.30
C ASP A 80 -16.71 14.70 -4.66
N MET A 81 -15.98 14.66 -5.77
CA MET A 81 -15.33 13.46 -6.26
C MET A 81 -14.04 13.77 -6.99
N ALA A 82 -13.01 12.97 -6.74
CA ALA A 82 -11.75 12.98 -7.49
C ALA A 82 -11.46 11.56 -8.01
N LYS A 83 -10.97 11.46 -9.24
CA LYS A 83 -10.71 10.18 -9.90
C LYS A 83 -9.24 10.01 -10.24
N SER A 84 -8.68 8.90 -9.77
CA SER A 84 -7.36 8.40 -10.16
C SER A 84 -7.44 6.89 -10.43
N SER A 85 -6.55 6.08 -9.88
CA SER A 85 -6.71 4.62 -9.77
C SER A 85 -7.80 4.22 -8.77
N VAL A 86 -8.20 5.15 -7.92
CA VAL A 86 -9.25 5.05 -6.90
C VAL A 86 -10.26 6.17 -7.17
N ILE A 87 -11.54 5.94 -6.90
CA ILE A 87 -12.59 6.96 -6.99
C ILE A 87 -12.79 7.49 -5.56
N MET A 88 -12.15 8.60 -5.23
CA MET A 88 -12.26 9.27 -3.95
C MET A 88 -13.51 10.14 -3.92
N THR A 89 -14.30 10.06 -2.86
CA THR A 89 -15.56 10.80 -2.74
C THR A 89 -15.68 11.46 -1.37
N LYS A 90 -16.28 12.67 -1.34
CA LYS A 90 -16.73 13.34 -0.13
C LYS A 90 -18.20 13.01 0.09
N VAL A 91 -18.49 12.23 1.11
CA VAL A 91 -19.81 11.70 1.39
C VAL A 91 -20.38 12.27 2.67
N LYS A 92 -21.67 12.61 2.66
CA LYS A 92 -22.41 13.03 3.85
C LYS A 92 -22.57 11.85 4.80
N ILE A 93 -22.16 12.01 6.06
CA ILE A 93 -22.35 11.02 7.12
C ILE A 93 -23.83 10.95 7.45
N VAL A 94 -24.41 9.75 7.41
CA VAL A 94 -25.77 9.50 7.87
C VAL A 94 -25.75 9.30 9.39
N ASP A 95 -26.79 9.80 10.06
CA ASP A 95 -26.91 9.78 11.53
C ASP A 95 -25.73 10.47 12.24
N TYR A 96 -25.16 11.49 11.58
CA TYR A 96 -24.05 12.26 12.11
C TYR A 96 -24.36 12.89 13.47
N ASP A 97 -23.58 12.51 14.47
CA ASP A 97 -23.71 13.02 15.84
C ASP A 97 -22.50 13.91 16.18
N GLN A 98 -22.71 15.22 16.20
CA GLN A 98 -21.68 16.22 16.50
C GLN A 98 -21.16 16.15 17.95
N SER A 99 -21.94 15.56 18.88
CA SER A 99 -21.54 15.41 20.28
C SER A 99 -20.39 14.41 20.46
N LYS A 100 -20.20 13.49 19.53
CA LYS A 100 -19.06 12.56 19.51
C LYS A 100 -17.80 13.31 19.19
N GLN A 101 -16.87 13.31 20.14
CA GLN A 101 -15.62 14.04 20.06
C GLN A 101 -14.44 13.12 19.66
N THR A 102 -13.50 13.70 18.96
CA THR A 102 -12.21 13.09 18.59
C THR A 102 -11.13 14.18 18.64
N THR A 103 -9.88 13.78 18.64
CA THR A 103 -8.73 14.72 18.55
C THR A 103 -8.65 15.43 17.19
N LYS A 104 -9.41 14.98 16.18
CA LYS A 104 -9.47 15.57 14.84
C LYS A 104 -10.80 16.29 14.63
N PRO A 105 -10.84 17.40 13.86
CA PRO A 105 -12.08 18.10 13.54
C PRO A 105 -13.06 17.17 12.82
N ARG A 106 -14.33 17.19 13.23
CA ARG A 106 -15.44 16.49 12.57
C ARG A 106 -16.23 17.47 11.72
N THR A 107 -16.65 17.07 10.53
CA THR A 107 -17.28 17.96 9.54
C THR A 107 -18.66 17.49 9.08
N GLY A 108 -19.15 16.34 9.53
CA GLY A 108 -20.36 15.69 9.00
C GLY A 108 -20.16 15.06 7.61
N PHE A 109 -18.93 15.06 7.11
CA PHE A 109 -18.53 14.45 5.84
C PHE A 109 -17.32 13.54 6.04
N VAL A 110 -17.32 12.40 5.37
CA VAL A 110 -16.21 11.45 5.37
C VAL A 110 -15.72 11.21 3.94
N GLN A 111 -14.46 10.87 3.79
CA GLN A 111 -13.95 10.34 2.53
C GLN A 111 -14.29 8.86 2.40
N ILE A 112 -14.87 8.48 1.25
CA ILE A 112 -15.04 7.07 0.88
C ILE A 112 -14.31 6.84 -0.43
N ASP A 113 -13.43 5.84 -0.42
CA ASP A 113 -12.59 5.48 -1.54
C ASP A 113 -13.13 4.18 -2.18
N PHE A 114 -13.74 4.31 -3.36
CA PHE A 114 -14.18 3.16 -4.13
C PHE A 114 -13.00 2.61 -4.93
N MET A 115 -12.64 1.39 -4.64
CA MET A 115 -11.48 0.71 -5.20
C MET A 115 -11.94 -0.41 -6.14
N PRO A 116 -11.92 -0.21 -7.48
CA PRO A 116 -12.29 -1.25 -8.44
C PRO A 116 -11.38 -2.46 -8.33
N GLY A 117 -11.96 -3.66 -8.18
CA GLY A 117 -11.20 -4.90 -8.08
C GLY A 117 -12.02 -6.06 -7.51
N ASP A 118 -11.36 -7.19 -7.32
CA ASP A 118 -11.93 -8.39 -6.70
C ASP A 118 -11.98 -8.22 -5.17
N PRO A 119 -13.17 -8.08 -4.54
CA PRO A 119 -13.26 -7.82 -3.10
C PRO A 119 -12.63 -8.92 -2.24
N GLY A 120 -12.74 -10.17 -2.65
CA GLY A 120 -12.15 -11.30 -1.92
C GLY A 120 -10.64 -11.18 -1.83
N TRP A 121 -9.98 -10.89 -2.96
CA TRP A 121 -8.54 -10.67 -2.98
C TRP A 121 -8.16 -9.36 -2.27
N MET A 122 -8.88 -8.28 -2.49
CA MET A 122 -8.55 -6.98 -1.91
C MET A 122 -8.61 -7.00 -0.38
N LYS A 123 -9.54 -7.75 0.23
CA LYS A 123 -9.57 -7.97 1.69
C LYS A 123 -8.29 -8.66 2.19
N THR A 124 -7.77 -9.62 1.44
CA THR A 124 -6.49 -10.27 1.76
C THR A 124 -5.32 -9.31 1.59
N TYR A 125 -5.31 -8.56 0.50
CA TYR A 125 -4.24 -7.59 0.21
C TYR A 125 -4.21 -6.46 1.23
N TYR A 126 -5.34 -5.79 1.50
CA TYR A 126 -5.46 -4.66 2.42
C TYR A 126 -5.73 -5.11 3.87
N HIS A 127 -5.55 -6.39 4.19
CA HIS A 127 -5.75 -6.87 5.55
C HIS A 127 -4.96 -6.00 6.55
N SER A 128 -5.66 -5.54 7.57
CA SER A 128 -5.07 -4.82 8.72
C SER A 128 -5.38 -5.63 9.97
N PRO A 129 -4.40 -6.06 10.74
CA PRO A 129 -4.64 -6.76 12.00
C PRO A 129 -5.38 -5.87 12.99
N SER A 130 -6.05 -6.46 13.98
CA SER A 130 -6.58 -5.74 15.12
C SER A 130 -5.45 -5.16 15.98
N GLN A 131 -5.77 -4.23 16.89
CA GLN A 131 -4.77 -3.68 17.81
C GLN A 131 -4.25 -4.71 18.82
N GLU A 132 -5.04 -5.76 19.08
CA GLU A 132 -4.67 -6.87 19.95
C GLU A 132 -3.69 -7.83 19.26
N GLU A 133 -3.80 -7.97 17.92
CA GLU A 133 -2.94 -8.84 17.11
C GLU A 133 -1.62 -8.17 16.71
N SER A 134 -1.61 -6.85 16.54
CA SER A 134 -0.42 -6.10 16.13
C SER A 134 -0.48 -4.64 16.56
N LYS A 135 0.64 -4.13 17.05
CA LYS A 135 0.82 -2.69 17.29
C LYS A 135 1.00 -1.88 15.99
N TYR A 136 1.29 -2.56 14.89
CA TYR A 136 1.53 -1.93 13.60
C TYR A 136 0.30 -2.01 12.68
N LYS A 137 0.10 -0.96 11.87
CA LYS A 137 -0.96 -0.91 10.86
C LYS A 137 -0.71 -1.90 9.72
N GLY A 138 -1.77 -2.30 9.00
CA GLY A 138 -1.69 -3.18 7.84
C GLY A 138 -0.77 -2.70 6.72
N VAL A 139 -0.49 -1.39 6.64
CA VAL A 139 0.49 -0.84 5.69
C VAL A 139 1.89 -1.41 5.92
N PHE A 140 2.31 -1.60 7.18
CA PHE A 140 3.62 -2.21 7.48
C PHE A 140 3.69 -3.65 7.00
N ARG A 141 2.62 -4.42 7.21
CA ARG A 141 2.48 -5.77 6.67
C ARG A 141 2.64 -5.78 5.15
N ASN A 142 1.91 -4.93 4.44
CA ASN A 142 1.94 -4.87 2.97
C ASN A 142 3.32 -4.48 2.44
N LEU A 143 3.97 -3.50 3.05
CA LEU A 143 5.31 -3.07 2.67
C LEU A 143 6.36 -4.15 2.96
N MET A 144 6.21 -4.91 4.06
CA MET A 144 7.09 -6.04 4.36
C MET A 144 6.93 -7.14 3.32
N ILE A 145 5.69 -7.55 2.97
CA ILE A 145 5.45 -8.54 1.90
C ILE A 145 6.06 -8.05 0.58
N ALA A 146 5.82 -6.79 0.20
CA ALA A 146 6.38 -6.22 -1.02
C ALA A 146 7.93 -6.23 -1.02
N THR A 147 8.55 -6.00 0.13
CA THR A 147 10.01 -6.02 0.28
C THR A 147 10.56 -7.45 0.15
N ILE A 148 9.90 -8.42 0.78
CA ILE A 148 10.22 -9.85 0.62
C ILE A 148 10.12 -10.24 -0.87
N CYS A 149 9.03 -9.90 -1.53
CA CYS A 149 8.80 -10.16 -2.95
C CYS A 149 9.90 -9.57 -3.86
N ALA A 150 10.39 -8.38 -3.52
CA ALA A 150 11.42 -7.72 -4.31
C ALA A 150 12.79 -8.40 -4.22
N MET A 151 13.04 -9.18 -3.16
CA MET A 151 14.35 -9.77 -2.86
C MET A 151 14.39 -11.29 -3.01
N LEU A 152 13.31 -11.97 -2.60
CA LEU A 152 13.25 -13.43 -2.62
C LEU A 152 13.30 -13.97 -4.05
N ASP A 153 14.21 -14.94 -4.29
CA ASP A 153 14.40 -15.61 -5.57
C ASP A 153 14.58 -14.65 -6.76
N ARG A 154 15.12 -13.46 -6.47
CA ARG A 154 15.41 -12.46 -7.49
C ARG A 154 16.56 -12.95 -8.38
N LYS A 155 16.33 -12.92 -9.69
CA LYS A 155 17.35 -13.18 -10.71
C LYS A 155 17.53 -11.93 -11.54
N SER A 156 18.76 -11.47 -11.68
CA SER A 156 19.10 -10.33 -12.52
C SER A 156 20.04 -10.79 -13.64
N SER A 157 19.84 -10.29 -14.86
CA SER A 157 20.79 -10.50 -15.93
C SER A 157 22.15 -9.86 -15.59
N GLU A 158 23.23 -10.44 -16.07
CA GLU A 158 24.56 -9.84 -15.98
C GLU A 158 24.68 -8.65 -16.95
N GLU A 159 23.99 -8.75 -18.08
CA GLU A 159 23.92 -7.68 -19.08
C GLU A 159 23.22 -6.46 -18.51
N LYS A 160 23.79 -5.28 -18.75
CA LYS A 160 23.30 -3.99 -18.27
C LYS A 160 23.07 -3.03 -19.41
N ILE A 161 22.11 -2.14 -19.24
CA ILE A 161 21.92 -0.98 -20.11
C ILE A 161 22.87 0.16 -19.71
N ASP A 162 22.95 1.22 -20.51
CA ASP A 162 23.90 2.34 -20.38
C ASP A 162 23.94 2.99 -18.98
N ASP A 163 22.85 2.97 -18.23
CA ASP A 163 22.77 3.52 -16.86
C ASP A 163 23.10 2.51 -15.75
N GLY A 164 23.63 1.33 -16.12
CA GLY A 164 24.08 0.29 -15.20
C GLY A 164 22.96 -0.60 -14.65
N ARG A 165 21.68 -0.39 -15.02
CA ARG A 165 20.60 -1.28 -14.65
C ARG A 165 20.68 -2.60 -15.42
N PRO A 166 20.32 -3.76 -14.83
CA PRO A 166 20.21 -5.01 -15.57
C PRO A 166 19.15 -4.90 -16.67
N VAL A 167 19.41 -5.53 -17.81
CA VAL A 167 18.47 -5.62 -18.94
C VAL A 167 17.20 -6.34 -18.54
N GLU A 168 17.30 -7.29 -17.61
CA GLU A 168 16.19 -8.11 -17.16
C GLU A 168 16.32 -8.45 -15.67
N VAL A 169 15.18 -8.42 -14.96
CA VAL A 169 15.07 -8.86 -13.56
C VAL A 169 13.81 -9.72 -13.40
N GLU A 170 13.98 -10.98 -13.03
CA GLU A 170 12.87 -11.79 -12.54
C GLU A 170 12.71 -11.63 -11.04
N ARG A 171 11.46 -11.39 -10.58
CA ARG A 171 11.15 -11.25 -9.16
C ARG A 171 9.68 -11.54 -8.88
N TRP A 172 9.36 -11.75 -7.62
CA TRP A 172 7.98 -11.69 -7.14
C TRP A 172 7.50 -10.23 -7.08
N MET A 173 6.19 -10.04 -7.28
CA MET A 173 5.50 -8.77 -7.11
C MET A 173 4.21 -9.01 -6.33
N TRP A 174 3.97 -8.18 -5.32
CA TRP A 174 2.76 -8.12 -4.53
C TRP A 174 1.81 -7.11 -5.16
N SER A 175 0.68 -7.54 -5.70
CA SER A 175 -0.22 -6.71 -6.51
C SER A 175 -1.62 -6.66 -5.90
N PRO A 176 -2.23 -5.45 -5.74
CA PRO A 176 -3.59 -5.31 -5.25
C PRO A 176 -4.65 -5.87 -6.21
N SER A 177 -4.37 -5.94 -7.50
CA SER A 177 -5.28 -6.46 -8.52
C SER A 177 -5.07 -7.95 -8.79
N ASP A 178 -3.81 -8.39 -8.81
CA ASP A 178 -3.47 -9.69 -9.37
C ASP A 178 -3.12 -10.75 -8.33
N GLY A 179 -2.71 -10.36 -7.14
CA GLY A 179 -2.19 -11.32 -6.16
C GLY A 179 -0.66 -11.30 -6.09
N LEU A 180 -0.09 -12.42 -5.67
CA LEU A 180 1.34 -12.66 -5.79
C LEU A 180 1.64 -13.15 -7.20
N VAL A 181 2.46 -12.40 -7.95
CA VAL A 181 2.80 -12.73 -9.34
C VAL A 181 4.32 -12.80 -9.53
N ARG A 182 4.75 -13.71 -10.39
CA ARG A 182 6.14 -13.73 -10.87
C ARG A 182 6.23 -12.87 -12.12
N VAL A 183 7.12 -11.90 -12.13
CA VAL A 183 7.27 -10.96 -13.23
C VAL A 183 8.71 -10.91 -13.72
N LYS A 184 8.82 -10.69 -15.02
CA LYS A 184 10.04 -10.30 -15.72
C LYS A 184 9.97 -8.80 -15.93
N ARG A 185 10.89 -8.08 -15.33
CA ARG A 185 11.01 -6.61 -15.41
C ARG A 185 12.11 -6.24 -16.37
N THR A 186 11.79 -5.39 -17.32
CA THR A 186 12.77 -4.84 -18.27
C THR A 186 12.67 -3.31 -18.28
N PRO A 187 13.77 -2.58 -18.54
CA PRO A 187 13.70 -1.15 -18.78
C PRO A 187 12.83 -0.84 -19.99
N ALA A 188 11.95 0.16 -19.88
CA ALA A 188 11.10 0.57 -20.98
C ALA A 188 11.90 1.29 -22.06
N PRO A 189 11.84 0.89 -23.34
CA PRO A 189 12.55 1.59 -24.40
C PRO A 189 12.00 3.00 -24.59
N ARG A 190 12.84 3.91 -25.06
CA ARG A 190 12.42 5.24 -25.47
C ARG A 190 11.64 5.18 -26.77
N LYS A 191 10.70 6.10 -26.96
CA LYS A 191 9.89 6.19 -28.19
C LYS A 191 10.71 6.42 -29.46
N ASP A 192 11.87 7.07 -29.34
CA ASP A 192 12.80 7.34 -30.43
C ASP A 192 13.73 6.16 -30.76
N GLY A 193 13.59 5.03 -30.05
CA GLY A 193 14.44 3.85 -30.20
C GLY A 193 15.87 4.01 -29.70
N LYS A 194 16.24 5.16 -29.11
CA LYS A 194 17.61 5.46 -28.65
C LYS A 194 17.72 5.28 -27.15
N GLY A 195 17.91 4.00 -26.71
CA GLY A 195 18.10 3.67 -25.30
C GLY A 195 16.82 3.49 -24.52
N PHE A 196 16.89 3.63 -23.18
CA PHE A 196 15.82 3.28 -22.25
C PHE A 196 15.36 4.48 -21.41
N THR A 197 14.10 4.42 -20.97
CA THR A 197 13.57 5.39 -20.00
C THR A 197 13.92 4.97 -18.58
N LYS A 198 13.65 5.85 -17.58
CA LYS A 198 13.75 5.48 -16.17
C LYS A 198 12.62 4.53 -15.72
N LYS A 199 11.58 4.34 -16.54
CA LYS A 199 10.47 3.43 -16.27
C LYS A 199 10.85 1.98 -16.61
N ASN A 200 10.16 1.04 -15.99
CA ASN A 200 10.27 -0.37 -16.31
C ASN A 200 8.91 -0.90 -16.80
N VAL A 201 8.97 -1.98 -17.55
CA VAL A 201 7.81 -2.78 -17.97
C VAL A 201 7.91 -4.11 -17.23
N ASP A 202 6.82 -4.49 -16.57
CA ASP A 202 6.69 -5.78 -15.93
C ASP A 202 5.81 -6.68 -16.79
N VAL A 203 6.34 -7.82 -17.19
CA VAL A 203 5.61 -8.87 -17.92
C VAL A 203 5.39 -10.04 -16.97
N ARG A 204 4.15 -10.45 -16.82
CA ARG A 204 3.79 -11.62 -16.02
C ARG A 204 4.31 -12.89 -16.69
N ILE A 205 5.01 -13.74 -15.94
CA ILE A 205 5.59 -15.01 -16.43
C ILE A 205 5.02 -16.24 -15.73
N GLN A 206 4.06 -16.04 -14.83
CA GLN A 206 3.38 -17.10 -14.09
C GLN A 206 1.96 -16.67 -13.74
N GLU A 207 1.04 -17.63 -13.61
CA GLU A 207 -0.31 -17.37 -13.14
C GLU A 207 -0.31 -16.76 -11.72
N PRO A 208 -1.19 -15.78 -11.47
CA PRO A 208 -1.31 -15.14 -10.16
C PRO A 208 -1.70 -16.12 -9.05
N ILE A 209 -1.13 -15.93 -7.88
CA ILE A 209 -1.46 -16.69 -6.67
C ILE A 209 -2.25 -15.78 -5.74
N LYS A 210 -3.49 -16.16 -5.41
CA LYS A 210 -4.37 -15.43 -4.47
C LYS A 210 -4.67 -16.21 -3.19
N ASP A 211 -4.46 -17.52 -3.19
CA ASP A 211 -4.62 -18.36 -1.99
C ASP A 211 -3.53 -18.05 -0.96
N PRO A 212 -3.88 -17.70 0.30
CA PRO A 212 -2.90 -17.31 1.31
C PRO A 212 -1.89 -18.42 1.66
N SER A 213 -2.30 -19.69 1.63
CA SER A 213 -1.40 -20.81 1.92
C SER A 213 -0.39 -21.02 0.79
N ALA A 214 -0.84 -20.90 -0.45
CA ALA A 214 0.04 -20.94 -1.61
C ALA A 214 0.99 -19.74 -1.67
N ILE A 215 0.53 -18.54 -1.25
CA ILE A 215 1.37 -17.34 -1.12
C ILE A 215 2.46 -17.58 -0.06
N ALA A 216 2.09 -18.05 1.13
CA ALA A 216 3.05 -18.34 2.19
C ALA A 216 4.12 -19.35 1.70
N LYS A 217 3.69 -20.42 1.04
CA LYS A 217 4.61 -21.41 0.44
C LYS A 217 5.53 -20.79 -0.60
N ALA A 218 5.02 -19.97 -1.52
CA ALA A 218 5.82 -19.31 -2.55
C ALA A 218 6.84 -18.34 -1.95
N LEU A 219 6.49 -17.68 -0.84
CA LEU A 219 7.37 -16.82 -0.08
C LEU A 219 8.20 -17.56 0.99
N LYS A 220 8.22 -18.90 0.98
CA LYS A 220 8.99 -19.75 1.92
C LYS A 220 8.70 -19.43 3.40
N LEU A 221 7.45 -19.08 3.69
CA LEU A 221 6.93 -18.93 5.04
C LEU A 221 6.30 -20.24 5.50
N ASN A 222 6.05 -20.39 6.81
CA ASN A 222 5.54 -21.67 7.36
C ASN A 222 4.05 -21.85 7.10
N THR A 223 3.26 -20.81 7.30
CA THR A 223 1.79 -20.87 7.24
C THR A 223 1.19 -19.58 6.68
N ALA A 224 -0.09 -19.63 6.29
CA ALA A 224 -0.85 -18.44 5.90
C ALA A 224 -0.97 -17.40 7.04
N LYS A 225 -0.88 -17.83 8.30
CA LYS A 225 -0.94 -16.92 9.46
C LYS A 225 0.27 -15.99 9.53
N ASP A 226 1.41 -16.40 8.98
CA ASP A 226 2.61 -15.57 8.92
C ASP A 226 2.39 -14.30 8.09
N LEU A 227 1.39 -14.32 7.21
CA LEU A 227 1.01 -13.15 6.39
C LEU A 227 0.13 -12.13 7.13
N ASN A 228 -0.28 -12.36 8.38
CA ASN A 228 -1.32 -11.56 9.03
C ASN A 228 -0.82 -10.21 9.54
N SER A 229 0.43 -10.12 10.01
CA SER A 229 0.98 -8.90 10.59
C SER A 229 2.44 -8.69 10.21
N TYR A 230 2.96 -7.49 10.50
CA TYR A 230 4.38 -7.20 10.37
C TYR A 230 5.21 -8.13 11.27
N GLU A 231 4.79 -8.29 12.53
CA GLU A 231 5.51 -9.09 13.51
C GLU A 231 5.57 -10.57 13.11
N SER A 232 4.44 -11.15 12.64
CA SER A 232 4.40 -12.54 12.18
C SER A 232 5.28 -12.76 10.93
N LEU A 233 5.27 -11.80 9.99
CA LEU A 233 6.17 -11.84 8.82
C LEU A 233 7.64 -11.79 9.23
N LYS A 234 7.99 -10.86 10.13
CA LYS A 234 9.37 -10.71 10.62
C LYS A 234 9.84 -12.00 11.29
N ALA A 235 9.06 -12.55 12.23
CA ALA A 235 9.40 -13.80 12.91
C ALA A 235 9.57 -14.97 11.90
N ALA A 236 8.69 -15.05 10.89
CA ALA A 236 8.77 -16.11 9.89
C ALA A 236 10.01 -16.01 8.99
N ILE A 237 10.40 -14.80 8.56
CA ILE A 237 11.63 -14.65 7.77
C ILE A 237 12.89 -14.92 8.60
N GLU A 238 12.90 -14.53 9.88
CA GLU A 238 14.02 -14.81 10.81
C GLU A 238 14.21 -16.31 11.05
N GLN A 239 13.12 -17.11 10.98
CA GLN A 239 13.18 -18.56 11.10
C GLN A 239 13.59 -19.29 9.83
N ASN A 240 13.17 -18.77 8.67
CA ASN A 240 13.22 -19.52 7.43
C ASN A 240 14.28 -19.04 6.43
N TYR A 241 14.82 -17.84 6.61
CA TYR A 241 15.76 -17.25 5.66
C TYR A 241 17.18 -17.19 6.24
N PRO A 242 18.22 -17.25 5.38
CA PRO A 242 19.59 -16.93 5.79
C PRO A 242 19.68 -15.54 6.39
N GLN A 243 20.49 -15.38 7.46
CA GLN A 243 20.58 -14.13 8.20
C GLN A 243 20.93 -12.92 7.32
N ASP A 244 21.85 -13.10 6.35
CA ASP A 244 22.22 -12.03 5.42
C ASP A 244 21.05 -11.55 4.53
N MET A 245 20.09 -12.44 4.25
CA MET A 245 18.87 -12.08 3.54
C MET A 245 17.90 -11.35 4.46
N VAL A 246 17.72 -11.80 5.69
CA VAL A 246 16.90 -11.12 6.70
C VAL A 246 17.39 -9.68 6.90
N ASP A 247 18.69 -9.49 7.10
CA ASP A 247 19.30 -8.17 7.29
C ASP A 247 19.05 -7.25 6.09
N LYS A 248 19.18 -7.78 4.86
CA LYS A 248 18.90 -7.02 3.63
C LYS A 248 17.42 -6.63 3.51
N ILE A 249 16.50 -7.54 3.86
CA ILE A 249 15.06 -7.28 3.83
C ILE A 249 14.72 -6.17 4.83
N LEU A 250 15.16 -6.31 6.09
CA LEU A 250 14.86 -5.33 7.14
C LEU A 250 15.49 -3.96 6.82
N ALA A 251 16.73 -3.92 6.36
CA ALA A 251 17.38 -2.68 5.92
C ALA A 251 16.67 -2.01 4.75
N SER A 252 16.17 -2.79 3.77
CA SER A 252 15.42 -2.26 2.64
C SER A 252 14.05 -1.76 3.06
N PHE A 253 13.37 -2.48 3.95
CA PHE A 253 12.10 -2.09 4.52
C PHE A 253 12.22 -0.75 5.28
N ALA A 254 13.22 -0.61 6.16
CA ALA A 254 13.48 0.63 6.90
C ALA A 254 13.79 1.83 6.00
N LYS A 255 14.38 1.60 4.82
CA LYS A 255 14.69 2.64 3.82
C LYS A 255 13.47 3.05 2.99
N ASN A 256 12.35 2.33 3.07
CA ASN A 256 11.13 2.68 2.35
C ASN A 256 10.59 4.04 2.81
N GLY A 257 10.27 4.93 1.84
CA GLY A 257 9.80 6.28 2.14
C GLY A 257 8.57 6.30 3.04
N THR A 258 7.56 5.47 2.72
CA THR A 258 6.33 5.35 3.52
C THR A 258 6.61 4.86 4.94
N VAL A 259 7.52 3.88 5.11
CA VAL A 259 7.91 3.39 6.45
C VAL A 259 8.56 4.51 7.26
N ARG A 260 9.43 5.31 6.65
CA ARG A 260 10.06 6.47 7.31
C ARG A 260 9.06 7.54 7.71
N ASP A 261 8.07 7.80 6.85
CA ASP A 261 7.06 8.83 7.08
C ASP A 261 6.09 8.44 8.22
N ILE A 262 5.79 7.14 8.36
CA ILE A 262 4.90 6.61 9.42
C ILE A 262 5.68 6.36 10.73
N GLY A 263 6.97 6.07 10.63
CA GLY A 263 7.87 5.67 11.70
C GLY A 263 8.40 4.26 11.50
N VAL A 264 9.72 4.11 11.52
CA VAL A 264 10.37 2.78 11.43
C VAL A 264 10.05 1.99 12.71
N PRO A 265 9.70 0.70 12.61
CA PRO A 265 9.53 -0.14 13.80
C PRO A 265 10.76 -0.15 14.71
N ASP A 266 10.53 -0.05 16.02
CA ASP A 266 11.60 0.07 17.05
C ASP A 266 12.54 -1.14 17.07
N ASP A 267 12.09 -2.28 16.56
CA ASP A 267 12.81 -3.55 16.51
C ASP A 267 13.65 -3.73 15.24
N ILE A 268 13.74 -2.70 14.39
CA ILE A 268 14.64 -2.68 13.22
C ILE A 268 15.83 -1.78 13.54
N PRO A 269 17.08 -2.28 13.47
CA PRO A 269 18.26 -1.43 13.56
C PRO A 269 18.25 -0.39 12.45
N VAL A 270 18.06 0.87 12.80
CA VAL A 270 18.23 1.98 11.86
C VAL A 270 19.72 2.32 11.86
N GLU A 271 20.43 2.04 10.77
CA GLU A 271 21.71 2.68 10.55
C GLU A 271 21.46 4.20 10.56
N GLU A 272 21.90 4.90 11.57
CA GLU A 272 21.95 6.36 11.53
C GLU A 272 22.64 6.75 10.21
N PRO A 273 22.06 7.66 9.43
CA PRO A 273 22.74 8.16 8.26
C PRO A 273 24.11 8.64 8.75
N LYS A 274 25.19 8.04 8.24
CA LYS A 274 26.54 8.57 8.46
C LYS A 274 26.46 10.01 7.94
N THR A 275 26.20 10.93 8.86
CA THR A 275 26.33 12.35 8.59
C THR A 275 27.82 12.55 8.31
N GLU A 276 28.19 12.48 7.03
CA GLU A 276 29.51 12.96 6.62
C GLU A 276 29.66 14.31 7.26
N SER A 277 30.58 14.39 8.22
CA SER A 277 30.87 15.65 8.89
C SER A 277 31.26 16.69 7.83
N LEU A 278 31.00 17.95 8.11
CA LEU A 278 31.47 19.03 7.21
C LEU A 278 32.97 18.88 6.90
N ALA A 279 33.74 18.34 7.86
CA ALA A 279 35.15 18.03 7.72
C ALA A 279 35.41 16.91 6.69
N ASP A 280 34.59 15.82 6.70
CA ASP A 280 34.73 14.73 5.74
C ASP A 280 34.38 15.18 4.32
N LYS A 281 33.33 16.02 4.16
CA LYS A 281 32.98 16.63 2.89
C LYS A 281 34.08 17.55 2.35
N GLN A 282 34.69 18.33 3.20
CA GLN A 282 35.82 19.18 2.83
C GLN A 282 37.06 18.35 2.49
N LEU A 283 37.35 17.30 3.26
CA LEU A 283 38.47 16.40 2.99
C LEU A 283 38.31 15.65 1.66
N ASN A 284 37.11 15.18 1.34
CA ASN A 284 36.83 14.53 0.05
C ASN A 284 36.94 15.51 -1.13
N ARG A 285 36.48 16.75 -0.95
CA ARG A 285 36.63 17.80 -1.95
C ARG A 285 38.10 18.20 -2.21
N ILE A 286 38.91 18.22 -1.15
CA ILE A 286 40.36 18.46 -1.28
C ILE A 286 41.04 17.29 -2.01
N LYS A 287 40.67 16.04 -1.70
CA LYS A 287 41.21 14.85 -2.38
C LYS A 287 40.84 14.79 -3.87
N GLU A 288 39.69 15.31 -4.27
CA GLU A 288 39.29 15.42 -5.68
C GLU A 288 40.04 16.54 -6.43
N LEU A 289 40.39 17.64 -5.75
CA LEU A 289 41.14 18.73 -6.33
C LEU A 289 42.65 18.46 -6.46
N LEU A 290 43.14 17.41 -5.79
CA LEU A 290 44.53 16.99 -5.81
C LEU A 290 44.81 15.80 -6.77
N LYS A 291 43.81 15.36 -7.52
CA LYS A 291 43.90 14.38 -8.61
C LYS A 291 43.91 15.09 -9.97
#